data_5e46c0070db79a7e68f960f74ba87b7a
#
_entry.id   5e46c0070db79a7e68f960f74ba87b7a
#
_cell.length_a   1.000
_cell.length_b   1.000
_cell.length_c   1.000
_cell.angle_alpha   90.00
_cell.angle_beta   90.00
_cell.angle_gamma   90.00
#
_symmetry.space_group_name_H-M   'P 1'
#
loop_
_entity.id
_entity.type
_entity.pdbx_description
1 polymer ?
#
loop_
_entity_poly.entity_id
_entity_poly.type
_entity_poly.pdbx_seq_one_letter_code
_entity_poly.pdbx_strand_id
1 'polypeptide(L)'
;MSAAKIPLSYKGRPLRRKDNLIYYGSMAEKYIIMIQVISTQKVDDLEVANKVSVQLQLTDPDLKSRDRVVKKSEKAGFYTALDVGCVWLERALAGK
;
A
#
# COMPACT_ATOMS: atom_id res chain seq x y z
N MET A 1 7.08 21.43 5.42
CA MET A 1 6.59 20.08 5.65
C MET A 1 6.48 19.34 4.34
N SER A 2 6.79 18.09 4.40
CA SER A 2 6.81 17.28 3.20
C SER A 2 5.39 16.92 2.73
N ALA A 3 5.15 17.05 1.43
CA ALA A 3 3.93 16.52 0.83
C ALA A 3 3.85 15.00 0.94
N ALA A 4 4.97 14.38 1.27
CA ALA A 4 5.03 12.93 1.43
C ALA A 4 4.66 12.47 2.84
N LYS A 5 4.20 13.39 3.68
CA LYS A 5 3.78 12.99 5.02
C LYS A 5 2.61 12.03 4.93
N ILE A 6 2.78 10.87 5.52
CA ILE A 6 1.81 9.79 5.45
C ILE A 6 1.09 9.70 6.78
N PRO A 7 -0.24 9.68 6.79
CA PRO A 7 -0.98 9.53 8.04
C PRO A 7 -0.70 8.17 8.69
N LEU A 8 -0.92 8.10 10.00
CA LEU A 8 -0.72 6.86 10.74
C LEU A 8 -1.85 5.85 10.52
N SER A 9 -2.97 6.32 9.97
CA SER A 9 -4.10 5.45 9.69
C SER A 9 -4.89 5.99 8.51
N TYR A 10 -5.68 5.12 7.89
CA TYR A 10 -6.51 5.47 6.76
C TYR A 10 -7.77 4.60 6.81
N LYS A 11 -8.93 5.25 6.86
CA LYS A 11 -10.22 4.56 6.91
C LYS A 11 -10.27 3.49 8.00
N GLY A 12 -9.73 3.83 9.17
CA GLY A 12 -9.78 2.97 10.33
C GLY A 12 -8.75 1.87 10.39
N ARG A 13 -7.84 1.79 9.42
CA ARG A 13 -6.78 0.78 9.43
C ARG A 13 -5.41 1.45 9.56
N PRO A 14 -4.45 0.80 10.22
CA PRO A 14 -3.13 1.40 10.40
C PRO A 14 -2.34 1.46 9.11
N LEU A 15 -1.52 2.50 8.99
CA LEU A 15 -0.54 2.65 7.93
C LEU A 15 0.83 2.62 8.56
N ARG A 16 1.73 1.84 7.97
CA ARG A 16 3.13 1.82 8.38
C ARG A 16 4.00 2.10 7.18
N ARG A 17 5.05 2.85 7.42
CA ARG A 17 6.01 3.15 6.37
C ARG A 17 7.38 2.63 6.75
N LYS A 18 8.04 1.99 5.80
CA LYS A 18 9.44 1.59 5.93
C LYS A 18 10.11 1.86 4.61
N ASP A 19 11.03 2.85 4.61
CA ASP A 19 11.71 3.29 3.40
C ASP A 19 10.71 3.70 2.32
N ASN A 20 10.69 3.03 1.17
CA ASN A 20 9.75 3.32 0.10
C ASN A 20 8.56 2.35 0.08
N LEU A 21 8.38 1.59 1.15
CA LEU A 21 7.28 0.65 1.27
C LEU A 21 6.28 1.16 2.30
N ILE A 22 5.01 1.07 1.97
CA ILE A 22 3.93 1.44 2.88
C ILE A 22 3.03 0.23 3.03
N TYR A 23 2.73 -0.13 4.27
CA TYR A 23 1.83 -1.24 4.56
C TYR A 23 0.53 -0.70 5.10
N TYR A 24 -0.57 -1.15 4.54
CA TYR A 24 -1.91 -0.75 4.95
C TYR A 24 -2.66 -1.98 5.44
N GLY A 25 -3.11 -1.93 6.69
CA GLY A 25 -3.81 -3.02 7.34
C GLY A 25 -3.00 -3.58 8.50
N SER A 26 -3.43 -4.72 9.00
CA SER A 26 -2.81 -5.37 10.15
C SER A 26 -2.30 -6.75 9.79
N MET A 27 -1.11 -7.09 10.27
CA MET A 27 -0.58 -8.45 10.10
C MET A 27 -1.36 -9.49 10.87
N ALA A 28 -2.24 -9.06 11.76
CA ALA A 28 -3.15 -9.97 12.47
C ALA A 28 -4.30 -10.42 11.59
N GLU A 29 -4.56 -9.74 10.47
CA GLU A 29 -5.59 -10.12 9.52
C GLU A 29 -4.99 -10.97 8.41
N LYS A 30 -5.85 -11.67 7.67
CA LYS A 30 -5.39 -12.61 6.65
C LYS A 30 -4.72 -11.93 5.47
N TYR A 31 -5.11 -10.70 5.18
CA TYR A 31 -4.58 -9.95 4.03
C TYR A 31 -4.03 -8.62 4.48
N ILE A 32 -3.11 -8.09 3.69
CA ILE A 32 -2.53 -6.78 3.91
C ILE A 32 -2.25 -6.15 2.54
N ILE A 33 -2.26 -4.83 2.49
CA ILE A 33 -1.89 -4.10 1.28
C ILE A 33 -0.47 -3.59 1.43
N MET A 34 0.34 -3.82 0.41
CA MET A 34 1.68 -3.24 0.32
C MET A 34 1.72 -2.26 -0.84
N ILE A 35 2.17 -1.06 -0.56
CA ILE A 35 2.34 -0.02 -1.58
C ILE A 35 3.81 0.31 -1.67
N GLN A 36 4.36 0.25 -2.87
CA GLN A 36 5.76 0.57 -3.11
C GLN A 36 5.86 1.77 -4.03
N VAL A 37 6.60 2.78 -3.59
CA VAL A 37 6.87 3.94 -4.43
C VAL A 37 7.95 3.54 -5.43
N ILE A 38 7.58 3.52 -6.71
CA ILE A 38 8.49 3.09 -7.78
C ILE A 38 9.31 4.28 -8.28
N SER A 39 8.65 5.42 -8.46
CA SER A 39 9.33 6.61 -8.92
C SER A 39 8.70 7.85 -8.31
N THR A 40 9.50 8.92 -8.26
CA THR A 40 9.04 10.21 -7.77
C THR A 40 9.36 11.26 -8.83
N GLN A 41 8.71 12.43 -8.71
CA GLN A 41 9.06 13.58 -9.51
C GLN A 41 9.12 14.80 -8.61
N LYS A 42 9.92 15.78 -9.01
CA LYS A 42 10.01 17.03 -8.28
C LYS A 42 8.98 18.01 -8.80
N VAL A 43 8.19 18.54 -7.88
CA VAL A 43 7.24 19.60 -8.19
C VAL A 43 7.48 20.68 -7.15
N ASP A 44 7.93 21.87 -7.58
CA ASP A 44 8.22 22.98 -6.70
C ASP A 44 9.15 22.59 -5.54
N ASP A 45 10.23 21.88 -5.85
CA ASP A 45 11.24 21.40 -4.90
C ASP A 45 10.75 20.34 -3.93
N LEU A 46 9.55 19.82 -4.16
CA LEU A 46 9.03 18.70 -3.37
C LEU A 46 9.08 17.42 -4.20
N GLU A 47 9.46 16.33 -3.55
CA GLU A 47 9.38 15.02 -4.19
C GLU A 47 7.99 14.45 -3.98
N VAL A 48 7.32 14.12 -5.08
CA VAL A 48 5.96 13.58 -5.07
C VAL A 48 5.98 12.21 -5.72
N ALA A 49 5.29 11.25 -5.11
CA ALA A 49 5.19 9.93 -5.69
C ALA A 49 4.51 10.01 -7.06
N ASN A 50 5.22 9.60 -8.11
CA ASN A 50 4.73 9.65 -9.48
C ASN A 50 4.13 8.33 -9.93
N LYS A 51 4.77 7.22 -9.52
CA LYS A 51 4.30 5.90 -9.90
C LYS A 51 4.46 4.98 -8.69
N VAL A 52 3.39 4.30 -8.33
CA VAL A 52 3.40 3.41 -7.18
C VAL A 52 2.79 2.07 -7.55
N SER A 53 3.30 1.01 -6.93
CA SER A 53 2.76 -0.33 -7.07
C SER A 53 1.90 -0.62 -5.85
N VAL A 54 0.72 -1.16 -6.08
CA VAL A 54 -0.15 -1.60 -4.99
C VAL A 54 -0.35 -3.11 -5.13
N GLN A 55 -0.17 -3.82 -4.02
CA GLN A 55 -0.29 -5.27 -3.98
C GLN A 55 -1.19 -5.70 -2.84
N LEU A 56 -2.06 -6.65 -3.12
CA LEU A 56 -2.81 -7.35 -2.08
C LEU A 56 -2.04 -8.62 -1.76
N GLN A 57 -1.64 -8.78 -0.49
CA GLN A 57 -0.81 -9.89 -0.08
C GLN A 57 -1.44 -10.65 1.07
N LEU A 58 -1.14 -11.94 1.12
CA LEU A 58 -1.44 -12.77 2.28
C LEU A 58 -0.41 -12.50 3.37
N THR A 59 -0.85 -12.54 4.61
CA THR A 59 0.03 -12.30 5.76
C THR A 59 0.70 -13.56 6.28
N ASP A 60 0.39 -14.72 5.69
CA ASP A 60 0.92 -16.01 6.13
C ASP A 60 2.45 -16.03 6.05
N PRO A 61 3.15 -16.17 7.18
CA PRO A 61 4.61 -16.17 7.18
C PRO A 61 5.24 -17.40 6.53
N ASP A 62 4.48 -18.47 6.35
CA ASP A 62 5.00 -19.69 5.74
C ASP A 62 5.05 -19.61 4.22
N LEU A 63 4.44 -18.60 3.63
CA LEU A 63 4.46 -18.42 2.18
C LEU A 63 5.68 -17.62 1.75
N LYS A 64 6.21 -17.96 0.59
CA LYS A 64 7.27 -17.15 -0.02
C LYS A 64 6.68 -15.83 -0.50
N SER A 65 7.54 -14.82 -0.63
CA SER A 65 7.07 -13.47 -1.00
C SER A 65 6.21 -13.47 -2.24
N ARG A 66 6.62 -14.19 -3.29
CA ARG A 66 5.86 -14.22 -4.54
C ARG A 66 4.53 -14.95 -4.41
N ASP A 67 4.45 -15.91 -3.48
CA ASP A 67 3.22 -16.68 -3.27
C ASP A 67 2.22 -15.92 -2.42
N ARG A 68 2.67 -14.85 -1.76
CA ARG A 68 1.78 -14.00 -0.96
C ARG A 68 1.00 -13.01 -1.80
N VAL A 69 1.50 -12.67 -2.99
CA VAL A 69 0.87 -11.66 -3.84
C VAL A 69 -0.37 -12.26 -4.48
N VAL A 70 -1.53 -11.74 -4.11
CA VAL A 70 -2.81 -12.16 -4.66
C VAL A 70 -3.18 -11.30 -5.86
N LYS A 71 -2.89 -10.00 -5.79
CA LYS A 71 -3.28 -9.04 -6.80
C LYS A 71 -2.26 -7.92 -6.83
N LYS A 72 -1.96 -7.40 -8.01
CA LYS A 72 -0.97 -6.35 -8.17
C LYS A 72 -1.42 -5.38 -9.25
N SER A 73 -1.16 -4.10 -9.03
CA SER A 73 -1.43 -3.07 -10.02
C SER A 73 -0.49 -1.90 -9.81
N GLU A 74 -0.37 -1.03 -10.80
CA GLU A 74 0.40 0.20 -10.69
C GLU A 74 -0.51 1.39 -10.91
N LYS A 75 -0.32 2.43 -10.11
CA LYS A 75 -1.13 3.63 -10.16
C LYS A 75 -0.24 4.87 -10.18
N ALA A 76 -0.80 5.95 -10.71
CA ALA A 76 -0.12 7.24 -10.73
C ALA A 76 -0.51 7.99 -9.45
N GLY A 77 0.35 7.94 -8.44
CA GLY A 77 0.13 8.65 -7.20
C GLY A 77 -0.23 7.75 -6.04
N PHE A 78 0.19 8.19 -4.86
CA PHE A 78 0.05 7.40 -3.64
C PHE A 78 -1.42 7.21 -3.23
N TYR A 79 -2.19 8.29 -3.22
CA TYR A 79 -3.57 8.19 -2.71
C TYR A 79 -4.47 7.39 -3.63
N THR A 80 -4.22 7.43 -4.94
CA THR A 80 -4.96 6.57 -5.86
C THR A 80 -4.68 5.11 -5.57
N ALA A 81 -3.41 4.77 -5.33
CA ALA A 81 -3.03 3.41 -4.98
C ALA A 81 -3.65 3.00 -3.64
N LEU A 82 -3.67 3.91 -2.69
CA LEU A 82 -4.22 3.64 -1.36
C LEU A 82 -5.72 3.35 -1.44
N ASP A 83 -6.46 4.11 -2.24
CA ASP A 83 -7.89 3.87 -2.43
C ASP A 83 -8.16 2.51 -3.05
N VAL A 84 -7.40 2.15 -4.07
CA VAL A 84 -7.53 0.84 -4.70
C VAL A 84 -7.21 -0.26 -3.70
N GLY A 85 -6.13 -0.08 -2.95
CA GLY A 85 -5.74 -1.05 -1.93
C GLY A 85 -6.80 -1.22 -0.85
N CYS A 86 -7.41 -0.12 -0.43
CA CYS A 86 -8.48 -0.16 0.56
C CYS A 86 -9.64 -1.03 0.07
N VAL A 87 -10.08 -0.82 -1.17
CA VAL A 87 -11.17 -1.61 -1.74
C VAL A 87 -10.79 -3.08 -1.82
N TRP A 88 -9.60 -3.38 -2.31
CA TRP A 88 -9.13 -4.75 -2.41
C TRP A 88 -9.09 -5.44 -1.04
N LEU A 89 -8.58 -4.73 -0.05
CA LEU A 89 -8.45 -5.29 1.30
C LEU A 89 -9.81 -5.57 1.92
N GLU A 90 -10.73 -4.62 1.80
CA GLU A 90 -12.07 -4.80 2.35
C GLU A 90 -12.79 -5.98 1.71
N ARG A 91 -12.69 -6.12 0.40
CA ARG A 91 -13.32 -7.23 -0.29
C ARG A 91 -12.70 -8.57 0.09
N ALA A 92 -11.38 -8.61 0.20
CA ALA A 92 -10.68 -9.84 0.56
C ALA A 92 -11.03 -10.28 1.99
N LEU A 93 -11.05 -9.33 2.93
CA LEU A 93 -11.36 -9.64 4.32
C LEU A 93 -12.83 -9.97 4.52
N ALA A 94 -13.69 -9.53 3.62
CA ALA A 94 -15.11 -9.87 3.67
C ALA A 94 -15.38 -11.29 3.17
N GLY A 95 -14.36 -11.99 2.70
CA GLY A 95 -14.52 -13.38 2.26
C GLY A 95 -15.02 -13.53 0.83
N LYS A 96 -14.82 -12.52 0.04
CA LYS A 96 -15.26 -12.54 -1.36
C LYS A 96 -14.16 -12.98 -2.30
#